data_3fbb04c90fe05a743a10f28b7701f6a2
#
_entry.id   3fbb04c90fe05a743a10f28b7701f6a2
#
_cell.length_a   1.000
_cell.length_b   1.000
_cell.length_c   1.000
_cell.angle_alpha   90.00
_cell.angle_beta   90.00
_cell.angle_gamma   90.00
#
_symmetry.space_group_name_H-M   'P 1'
#
loop_
_entity.id
_entity.type
_entity.pdbx_description
1 polymer ?
#
loop_
_entity_poly.entity_id
_entity_poly.type
_entity_poly.pdbx_seq_one_letter_code
_entity_poly.pdbx_strand_id
1 'polypeptide(L)'
;LNTSDIAYLAAKEAIKNSKVDPEKIDYIILAHNFGNASNDSTQVDVFPSLAVRVKNLLKIKNPKCVAYDILFGCPGWLEGVIQGYGFIKAGMAERCLVIGADTLSRVVDVNDRDSMIFADGAGATIIEKTDEEGGVLSHNTASYTDDEVFYLFYGKSYNPQADEKTKYI
;
A
#
# COMPACT_ATOMS: atom_id res chain seq x y z
N LEU A 1 -14.20 7.36 3.31
CA LEU A 1 -13.08 7.08 2.39
C LEU A 1 -12.62 5.64 2.55
N ASN A 2 -12.30 5.00 1.44
CA ASN A 2 -11.68 3.66 1.40
C ASN A 2 -10.16 3.77 1.25
N THR A 3 -9.48 2.64 1.36
CA THR A 3 -8.01 2.58 1.19
C THR A 3 -7.56 3.21 -0.13
N SER A 4 -8.24 2.91 -1.25
CA SER A 4 -7.93 3.52 -2.55
C SER A 4 -8.17 5.04 -2.60
N ASP A 5 -9.13 5.56 -1.81
CA ASP A 5 -9.41 7.00 -1.79
C ASP A 5 -8.30 7.76 -1.06
N ILE A 6 -7.87 7.27 0.13
CA ILE A 6 -6.78 7.89 0.87
C ILE A 6 -5.45 7.73 0.14
N ALA A 7 -5.23 6.59 -0.52
CA ALA A 7 -4.07 6.37 -1.40
C ALA A 7 -4.02 7.38 -2.54
N TYR A 8 -5.17 7.67 -3.18
CA TYR A 8 -5.27 8.70 -4.22
C TYR A 8 -4.91 10.10 -3.67
N LEU A 9 -5.41 10.45 -2.48
CA LEU A 9 -5.10 11.75 -1.88
C LEU A 9 -3.60 11.91 -1.61
N ALA A 10 -2.95 10.89 -1.04
CA ALA A 10 -1.51 10.87 -0.83
C ALA A 10 -0.73 10.96 -2.15
N ALA A 11 -1.11 10.18 -3.16
CA ALA A 11 -0.51 10.21 -4.49
C ALA A 11 -0.62 11.58 -5.15
N LYS A 12 -1.78 12.23 -5.05
CA LYS A 12 -2.01 13.58 -5.59
C LYS A 12 -1.08 14.61 -4.97
N GLU A 13 -0.90 14.57 -3.64
CA GLU A 13 0.03 15.48 -2.96
C GLU A 13 1.49 15.18 -3.31
N ALA A 14 1.87 13.91 -3.43
CA ALA A 14 3.23 13.53 -3.86
C ALA A 14 3.55 14.06 -5.27
N ILE A 15 2.63 13.92 -6.23
CA ILE A 15 2.76 14.43 -7.60
C ILE A 15 2.86 15.97 -7.58
N LYS A 16 1.98 16.63 -6.84
CA LYS A 16 1.99 18.10 -6.73
C LYS A 16 3.32 18.62 -6.15
N ASN A 17 3.83 17.97 -5.10
CA ASN A 17 5.07 18.39 -4.43
C ASN A 17 6.32 18.14 -5.27
N SER A 18 6.36 17.03 -6.00
CA SER A 18 7.46 16.68 -6.89
C SER A 18 7.45 17.46 -8.20
N LYS A 19 6.30 18.05 -8.60
CA LYS A 19 6.06 18.71 -9.90
C LYS A 19 6.27 17.79 -11.11
N VAL A 20 6.24 16.48 -10.90
CA VAL A 20 6.35 15.49 -11.97
C VAL A 20 5.05 15.49 -12.80
N ASP A 21 5.20 15.40 -14.12
CA ASP A 21 4.08 15.16 -15.02
C ASP A 21 3.54 13.74 -14.78
N PRO A 22 2.27 13.56 -14.36
CA PRO A 22 1.70 12.24 -14.11
C PRO A 22 1.80 11.28 -15.30
N GLU A 23 1.74 11.80 -16.53
CA GLU A 23 1.85 10.98 -17.74
C GLU A 23 3.26 10.41 -17.97
N LYS A 24 4.26 10.86 -17.20
CA LYS A 24 5.64 10.37 -17.23
C LYS A 24 5.97 9.38 -16.13
N ILE A 25 4.99 8.97 -15.34
CA ILE A 25 5.15 7.91 -14.33
C ILE A 25 5.12 6.56 -15.05
N ASP A 26 6.12 5.72 -14.81
CA ASP A 26 6.24 4.39 -15.41
C ASP A 26 5.55 3.32 -14.58
N TYR A 27 5.65 3.41 -13.24
CA TYR A 27 5.04 2.45 -12.32
C TYR A 27 4.30 3.15 -11.19
N ILE A 28 3.14 2.60 -10.84
CA ILE A 28 2.43 2.88 -9.59
C ILE A 28 2.42 1.59 -8.78
N ILE A 29 3.11 1.59 -7.64
CA ILE A 29 3.21 0.44 -6.74
C ILE A 29 2.48 0.82 -5.46
N LEU A 30 1.42 0.09 -5.11
CA LEU A 30 0.63 0.36 -3.93
C LEU A 30 0.69 -0.84 -2.97
N ALA A 31 1.21 -0.60 -1.77
CA ALA A 31 1.25 -1.59 -0.70
C ALA A 31 0.06 -1.42 0.23
N HIS A 32 -0.61 -2.52 0.56
CA HIS A 32 -1.72 -2.59 1.50
C HIS A 32 -1.87 -4.00 2.08
N ASN A 33 -2.67 -4.16 3.13
CA ASN A 33 -2.99 -5.46 3.72
C ASN A 33 -4.32 -6.01 3.20
N PHE A 34 -5.39 -5.20 3.18
CA PHE A 34 -6.77 -5.68 3.03
C PHE A 34 -7.53 -5.06 1.86
N GLY A 35 -6.90 -4.19 1.06
CA GLY A 35 -7.63 -3.51 0.00
C GLY A 35 -8.68 -2.53 0.53
N ASN A 36 -9.82 -2.40 -0.15
CA ASN A 36 -10.96 -1.62 0.32
C ASN A 36 -11.86 -2.49 1.20
N ALA A 37 -11.94 -2.20 2.48
CA ALA A 37 -12.89 -2.81 3.39
C ALA A 37 -14.09 -1.87 3.62
N SER A 38 -15.31 -2.39 3.60
CA SER A 38 -16.51 -1.61 3.92
C SER A 38 -16.73 -1.52 5.43
N ASN A 39 -17.43 -0.48 5.91
CA ASN A 39 -17.76 -0.35 7.32
C ASN A 39 -18.76 -1.41 7.82
N ASP A 40 -19.53 -1.98 6.89
CA ASP A 40 -20.67 -2.86 7.22
C ASP A 40 -20.36 -4.33 6.96
N SER A 41 -19.13 -4.63 6.55
CA SER A 41 -18.73 -5.99 6.17
C SER A 41 -17.21 -6.14 6.28
N THR A 42 -16.77 -7.29 6.77
CA THR A 42 -15.35 -7.69 6.73
C THR A 42 -14.93 -8.17 5.33
N GLN A 43 -15.82 -8.10 4.36
CA GLN A 43 -15.51 -8.41 2.97
C GLN A 43 -14.60 -7.32 2.40
N VAL A 44 -13.49 -7.76 1.85
CA VAL A 44 -12.50 -6.89 1.19
C VAL A 44 -12.73 -6.87 -0.32
N ASP A 45 -12.47 -5.70 -0.92
CA ASP A 45 -12.54 -5.48 -2.36
C ASP A 45 -11.16 -5.10 -2.87
N VAL A 46 -10.53 -6.03 -3.57
CA VAL A 46 -9.18 -5.91 -4.14
C VAL A 46 -9.16 -5.93 -5.67
N PHE A 47 -10.33 -6.00 -6.31
CA PHE A 47 -10.42 -6.11 -7.76
C PHE A 47 -11.41 -5.11 -8.37
N PRO A 48 -10.97 -4.28 -9.34
CA PRO A 48 -9.59 -4.12 -9.84
C PRO A 48 -8.63 -3.64 -8.76
N SER A 49 -7.33 -3.85 -8.94
CA SER A 49 -6.31 -3.50 -7.94
C SER A 49 -6.41 -2.02 -7.52
N LEU A 50 -6.02 -1.72 -6.28
CA LEU A 50 -6.12 -0.36 -5.75
C LEU A 50 -5.23 0.61 -6.53
N ALA A 51 -4.04 0.18 -6.94
CA ALA A 51 -3.13 0.98 -7.76
C ALA A 51 -3.77 1.37 -9.11
N VAL A 52 -4.53 0.46 -9.74
CA VAL A 52 -5.28 0.77 -10.98
C VAL A 52 -6.39 1.79 -10.71
N ARG A 53 -7.08 1.68 -9.57
CA ARG A 53 -8.09 2.67 -9.16
C ARG A 53 -7.45 4.05 -8.94
N VAL A 54 -6.31 4.11 -8.27
CA VAL A 54 -5.54 5.34 -8.07
C VAL A 54 -5.11 5.94 -9.40
N LYS A 55 -4.57 5.13 -10.33
CA LYS A 55 -4.23 5.57 -11.68
C LYS A 55 -5.43 6.20 -12.40
N ASN A 56 -6.60 5.57 -12.30
CA ASN A 56 -7.83 6.10 -12.90
C ASN A 56 -8.26 7.43 -12.27
N LEU A 57 -8.21 7.54 -10.93
CA LEU A 57 -8.55 8.77 -10.20
C LEU A 57 -7.57 9.92 -10.53
N LEU A 58 -6.29 9.61 -10.71
CA LEU A 58 -5.26 10.56 -11.15
C LEU A 58 -5.42 10.97 -12.62
N LYS A 59 -6.31 10.30 -13.39
CA LYS A 59 -6.56 10.53 -14.81
C LYS A 59 -5.35 10.29 -15.71
N ILE A 60 -4.42 9.44 -15.29
CA ILE A 60 -3.25 9.05 -16.08
C ILE A 60 -3.72 8.18 -17.25
N LYS A 61 -3.51 8.65 -18.47
CA LYS A 61 -3.95 7.99 -19.73
C LYS A 61 -2.86 7.13 -20.35
N ASN A 62 -1.59 7.35 -19.96
CA ASN A 62 -0.47 6.59 -20.49
C ASN A 62 -0.67 5.08 -20.22
N PRO A 63 -0.86 4.23 -21.25
CA PRO A 63 -1.03 2.79 -21.06
C PRO A 63 0.25 2.10 -20.61
N LYS A 64 1.41 2.72 -20.79
CA LYS A 64 2.71 2.19 -20.35
C LYS A 64 2.96 2.42 -18.85
N CYS A 65 2.20 3.30 -18.20
CA CYS A 65 2.21 3.42 -16.74
C CYS A 65 1.56 2.18 -16.12
N VAL A 66 2.38 1.24 -15.66
CA VAL A 66 1.92 -0.03 -15.06
C VAL A 66 1.53 0.21 -13.60
N ALA A 67 0.34 -0.24 -13.21
CA ALA A 67 -0.16 -0.08 -11.86
C ALA A 67 -0.50 -1.45 -11.27
N TYR A 68 0.06 -1.76 -10.10
CA TYR A 68 -0.20 -3.02 -9.38
C TYR A 68 -0.06 -2.85 -7.88
N ASP A 69 -0.69 -3.78 -7.15
CA ASP A 69 -0.65 -3.83 -5.70
C ASP A 69 0.39 -4.84 -5.23
N ILE A 70 0.98 -4.58 -4.06
CA ILE A 70 1.72 -5.55 -3.28
C ILE A 70 0.98 -5.80 -1.97
N LEU A 71 0.64 -7.06 -1.71
CA LEU A 71 0.11 -7.49 -0.44
C LEU A 71 1.29 -7.68 0.51
N PHE A 72 1.53 -6.67 1.34
CA PHE A 72 2.69 -6.63 2.21
C PHE A 72 2.36 -5.75 3.42
N GLY A 73 2.70 -6.22 4.61
CA GLY A 73 2.35 -5.54 5.86
C GLY A 73 3.00 -4.17 6.06
N CYS A 74 3.20 -3.77 7.30
CA CYS A 74 3.68 -2.43 7.67
C CYS A 74 4.92 -1.94 6.89
N PRO A 75 5.92 -2.79 6.51
CA PRO A 75 7.06 -2.36 5.68
C PRO A 75 6.76 -2.31 4.18
N GLY A 76 5.51 -2.52 3.75
CA GLY A 76 5.15 -2.64 2.34
C GLY A 76 5.51 -1.43 1.48
N TRP A 77 5.37 -0.20 2.01
CA TRP A 77 5.83 0.98 1.31
C TRP A 77 7.34 0.93 1.03
N LEU A 78 8.14 0.51 2.03
CA LEU A 78 9.58 0.39 1.85
C LEU A 78 9.95 -0.68 0.81
N GLU A 79 9.25 -1.82 0.82
CA GLU A 79 9.42 -2.86 -0.21
C GLU A 79 9.09 -2.31 -1.61
N GLY A 80 8.02 -1.52 -1.72
CA GLY A 80 7.68 -0.82 -2.96
C GLY A 80 8.77 0.15 -3.44
N VAL A 81 9.43 0.86 -2.50
CA VAL A 81 10.59 1.72 -2.82
C VAL A 81 11.76 0.88 -3.33
N ILE A 82 12.05 -0.27 -2.70
CA ILE A 82 13.13 -1.17 -3.14
C ILE A 82 12.85 -1.69 -4.56
N GLN A 83 11.61 -2.10 -4.85
CA GLN A 83 11.21 -2.56 -6.19
C GLN A 83 11.35 -1.44 -7.23
N GLY A 84 10.80 -0.26 -6.94
CA GLY A 84 10.92 0.90 -7.83
C GLY A 84 12.36 1.30 -8.09
N TYR A 85 13.21 1.30 -7.05
CA TYR A 85 14.65 1.51 -7.19
C TYR A 85 15.28 0.45 -8.10
N GLY A 86 14.92 -0.83 -7.91
CA GLY A 86 15.37 -1.93 -8.77
C GLY A 86 15.00 -1.71 -10.25
N PHE A 87 13.77 -1.29 -10.53
CA PHE A 87 13.31 -0.98 -11.90
C PHE A 87 14.10 0.17 -12.53
N ILE A 88 14.38 1.23 -11.76
CA ILE A 88 15.17 2.37 -12.24
C ILE A 88 16.62 1.93 -12.51
N LYS A 89 17.23 1.18 -11.61
CA LYS A 89 18.60 0.67 -11.79
C LYS A 89 18.72 -0.30 -12.97
N ALA A 90 17.69 -1.08 -13.24
CA ALA A 90 17.62 -1.99 -14.38
C ALA A 90 17.31 -1.27 -15.73
N GLY A 91 17.04 0.04 -15.71
CA GLY A 91 16.65 0.80 -16.90
C GLY A 91 15.23 0.51 -17.38
N MET A 92 14.38 -0.09 -16.56
CA MET A 92 12.98 -0.42 -16.86
C MET A 92 12.04 0.76 -16.59
N ALA A 93 12.46 1.68 -15.75
CA ALA A 93 11.70 2.88 -15.38
C ALA A 93 12.60 4.09 -15.20
N GLU A 94 12.04 5.27 -15.38
CA GLU A 94 12.63 6.53 -14.96
C GLU A 94 11.96 7.07 -13.70
N ARG A 95 10.65 6.80 -13.52
CA ARG A 95 9.84 7.32 -12.40
C ARG A 95 8.88 6.28 -11.89
N CYS A 96 8.88 6.09 -10.55
CA CYS A 96 7.93 5.23 -9.86
C CYS A 96 7.20 6.02 -8.77
N LEU A 97 5.87 5.91 -8.74
CA LEU A 97 5.03 6.38 -7.64
C LEU A 97 4.79 5.19 -6.70
N VAL A 98 5.31 5.29 -5.48
CA VAL A 98 5.16 4.26 -4.45
C VAL A 98 4.22 4.76 -3.36
N ILE A 99 3.22 3.96 -3.04
CA ILE A 99 2.15 4.29 -2.11
C ILE A 99 2.05 3.19 -1.06
N GLY A 100 1.92 3.56 0.20
CA GLY A 100 1.46 2.68 1.26
C GLY A 100 0.13 3.19 1.79
N ALA A 101 -0.88 2.35 1.93
CA ALA A 101 -2.20 2.77 2.38
C ALA A 101 -2.97 1.61 3.00
N ASP A 102 -3.64 1.87 4.13
CA ASP A 102 -4.60 0.96 4.73
C ASP A 102 -5.71 1.70 5.47
N THR A 103 -6.87 1.07 5.59
CA THR A 103 -7.98 1.47 6.46
C THR A 103 -8.24 0.35 7.47
N LEU A 104 -7.26 0.13 8.36
CA LEU A 104 -7.24 -1.00 9.30
C LEU A 104 -8.33 -0.92 10.36
N SER A 105 -8.84 0.27 10.69
CA SER A 105 -9.97 0.45 11.61
C SER A 105 -11.21 -0.39 11.26
N ARG A 106 -11.29 -0.87 10.01
CA ARG A 106 -12.44 -1.63 9.51
C ARG A 106 -12.30 -3.14 9.63
N VAL A 107 -11.11 -3.62 9.94
CA VAL A 107 -10.79 -5.04 10.00
C VAL A 107 -10.20 -5.47 11.35
N VAL A 108 -9.90 -4.51 12.23
CA VAL A 108 -9.45 -4.80 13.60
C VAL A 108 -10.60 -5.18 14.50
N ASP A 109 -10.33 -6.03 15.49
CA ASP A 109 -11.30 -6.33 16.56
C ASP A 109 -11.30 -5.22 17.60
N VAL A 110 -12.38 -4.45 17.68
CA VAL A 110 -12.53 -3.39 18.69
C VAL A 110 -12.58 -3.91 20.14
N ASN A 111 -12.74 -5.22 20.33
CA ASN A 111 -12.71 -5.88 21.64
C ASN A 111 -11.32 -6.40 22.01
N ASP A 112 -10.37 -6.30 21.08
CA ASP A 112 -8.96 -6.55 21.34
C ASP A 112 -8.27 -5.25 21.75
N ARG A 113 -7.67 -5.24 22.94
CA ARG A 113 -6.92 -4.07 23.44
C ARG A 113 -5.77 -3.67 22.51
N ASP A 114 -5.15 -4.65 21.87
CA ASP A 114 -3.97 -4.41 21.02
C ASP A 114 -4.36 -3.82 19.66
N SER A 115 -5.65 -3.84 19.30
CA SER A 115 -6.16 -3.21 18.07
C SER A 115 -5.88 -1.70 17.99
N MET A 116 -5.68 -1.02 19.14
CA MET A 116 -5.39 0.42 19.19
C MET A 116 -4.02 0.81 18.60
N ILE A 117 -3.15 -0.14 18.29
CA ILE A 117 -1.89 0.14 17.58
C ILE A 117 -2.09 0.36 16.07
N PHE A 118 -3.24 -0.05 15.53
CA PHE A 118 -3.54 0.07 14.11
C PHE A 118 -4.28 1.38 13.81
N ALA A 119 -3.97 1.99 12.65
CA ALA A 119 -4.56 3.24 12.22
C ALA A 119 -4.89 3.21 10.74
N ASP A 120 -5.78 4.12 10.33
CA ASP A 120 -6.01 4.42 8.92
C ASP A 120 -4.99 5.45 8.44
N GLY A 121 -4.40 5.24 7.29
CA GLY A 121 -3.45 6.18 6.75
C GLY A 121 -2.96 5.84 5.36
N ALA A 122 -2.39 6.85 4.70
CA ALA A 122 -1.71 6.69 3.43
C ALA A 122 -0.52 7.65 3.31
N GLY A 123 0.55 7.16 2.71
CA GLY A 123 1.72 7.93 2.31
C GLY A 123 2.13 7.61 0.88
N ALA A 124 2.69 8.58 0.16
CA ALA A 124 3.16 8.37 -1.20
C ALA A 124 4.47 9.09 -1.46
N THR A 125 5.32 8.49 -2.27
CA THR A 125 6.61 9.04 -2.68
C THR A 125 6.81 8.80 -4.17
N ILE A 126 7.37 9.80 -4.86
CA ILE A 126 7.91 9.61 -6.21
C ILE A 126 9.42 9.40 -6.08
N ILE A 127 9.90 8.34 -6.67
CA ILE A 127 11.32 8.08 -6.89
C ILE A 127 11.62 8.24 -8.37
N GLU A 128 12.71 8.92 -8.67
CA GLU A 128 13.09 9.29 -10.02
C GLU A 128 14.57 9.00 -10.25
N LYS A 129 14.88 8.63 -11.49
CA LYS A 129 16.26 8.52 -11.95
C LYS A 129 16.94 9.90 -11.87
N THR A 130 18.12 9.93 -11.27
CA THR A 130 18.95 11.13 -11.20
C THR A 130 20.41 10.78 -11.48
N ASP A 131 21.16 11.74 -12.00
CA ASP A 131 22.62 11.67 -12.12
C ASP A 131 23.32 12.32 -10.92
N GLU A 132 22.56 12.87 -9.96
CA GLU A 132 23.09 13.42 -8.71
C GLU A 132 23.57 12.31 -7.78
N GLU A 133 24.57 12.61 -6.96
CA GLU A 133 25.01 11.68 -5.91
C GLU A 133 23.94 11.55 -4.83
N GLY A 134 23.63 10.32 -4.44
CA GLY A 134 22.65 10.02 -3.38
C GLY A 134 21.68 8.90 -3.75
N GLY A 135 20.58 8.83 -3.00
CA GLY A 135 19.53 7.84 -3.17
C GLY A 135 19.67 6.64 -2.23
N VAL A 136 19.21 5.48 -2.65
CA VAL A 136 19.27 4.24 -1.86
C VAL A 136 20.71 3.70 -1.86
N LEU A 137 21.39 3.80 -0.72
CA LEU A 137 22.77 3.34 -0.56
C LEU A 137 22.84 1.82 -0.33
N SER A 138 21.93 1.29 0.47
CA SER A 138 21.80 -0.13 0.74
C SER A 138 20.39 -0.44 1.25
N HIS A 139 19.98 -1.68 1.14
CA HIS A 139 18.75 -2.17 1.77
C HIS A 139 18.95 -3.62 2.24
N ASN A 140 18.14 -4.03 3.20
CA ASN A 140 18.10 -5.39 3.68
C ASN A 140 16.65 -5.76 3.97
N THR A 141 16.21 -6.91 3.48
CA THR A 141 14.88 -7.46 3.70
C THR A 141 15.00 -8.89 4.19
N ALA A 142 14.14 -9.28 5.13
CA ALA A 142 14.10 -10.63 5.67
C ALA A 142 12.66 -11.01 6.02
N SER A 143 12.35 -12.29 5.92
CA SER A 143 11.09 -12.85 6.37
C SER A 143 11.39 -13.97 7.38
N TYR A 144 10.86 -13.79 8.59
CA TYR A 144 10.96 -14.77 9.67
C TYR A 144 9.66 -15.56 9.72
N THR A 145 9.72 -16.86 9.50
CA THR A 145 8.55 -17.72 9.28
C THR A 145 8.52 -18.98 10.16
N ASP A 146 9.40 -19.07 11.12
CA ASP A 146 9.38 -20.18 12.08
C ASP A 146 8.26 -19.99 13.10
N ASP A 147 8.59 -19.57 14.32
CA ASP A 147 7.61 -19.35 15.38
C ASP A 147 6.80 -18.05 15.19
N GLU A 148 7.33 -17.09 14.41
CA GLU A 148 6.77 -15.75 14.25
C GLU A 148 5.64 -15.68 13.23
N VAL A 149 5.46 -16.68 12.36
CA VAL A 149 4.52 -16.63 11.23
C VAL A 149 3.09 -16.25 11.62
N PHE A 150 2.66 -16.60 12.83
CA PHE A 150 1.32 -16.32 13.35
C PHE A 150 1.29 -15.31 14.50
N TYR A 151 2.31 -14.48 14.70
CA TYR A 151 2.26 -13.41 15.69
C TYR A 151 1.20 -12.35 15.37
N LEU A 152 0.93 -12.16 14.09
CA LEU A 152 -0.19 -11.37 13.59
C LEU A 152 -1.04 -12.26 12.68
N PHE A 153 -2.31 -12.38 12.96
CA PHE A 153 -3.19 -13.30 12.25
C PHE A 153 -4.63 -12.77 12.15
N TYR A 154 -5.39 -13.34 11.24
CA TYR A 154 -6.79 -13.03 11.02
C TYR A 154 -7.66 -14.05 11.74
N GLY A 155 -8.22 -13.69 12.88
CA GLY A 155 -8.87 -14.59 13.83
C GLY A 155 -10.27 -14.19 14.28
N LYS A 156 -10.83 -14.93 15.22
CA LYS A 156 -12.14 -14.66 15.83
C LYS A 156 -12.07 -13.42 16.73
N SER A 157 -13.19 -12.72 16.88
CA SER A 157 -13.32 -11.64 17.87
C SER A 157 -13.14 -12.15 19.29
N TYR A 158 -12.59 -11.31 20.15
CA TYR A 158 -12.59 -11.49 21.61
C TYR A 158 -13.98 -11.28 22.23
N ASN A 159 -14.96 -10.76 21.48
CA ASN A 159 -16.35 -10.69 21.94
C ASN A 159 -17.02 -12.08 21.81
N PRO A 160 -17.43 -12.73 22.93
CA PRO A 160 -18.07 -14.04 22.88
C PRO A 160 -19.42 -14.07 22.13
N GLN A 161 -20.02 -12.90 21.92
CA GLN A 161 -21.30 -12.75 21.21
C GLN A 161 -21.12 -12.37 19.72
N ALA A 162 -19.88 -12.21 19.25
CA ALA A 162 -19.62 -11.92 17.86
C ALA A 162 -19.94 -13.11 16.96
N ASP A 163 -20.28 -12.84 15.70
CA ASP A 163 -20.46 -13.87 14.70
C ASP A 163 -19.15 -14.65 14.50
N GLU A 164 -19.20 -15.96 14.68
CA GLU A 164 -18.02 -16.84 14.53
C GLU A 164 -17.44 -16.86 13.11
N LYS A 165 -18.20 -16.47 12.10
CA LYS A 165 -17.76 -16.43 10.70
C LYS A 165 -16.94 -15.17 10.40
N THR A 166 -17.14 -14.11 11.16
CA THR A 166 -16.40 -12.86 10.98
C THR A 166 -15.01 -12.98 11.59
N LYS A 167 -14.01 -12.57 10.84
CA LYS A 167 -12.61 -12.59 11.25
C LYS A 167 -12.06 -11.16 11.32
N TYR A 168 -11.12 -10.97 12.24
CA TYR A 168 -10.47 -9.69 12.54
C TYR A 168 -8.95 -9.88 12.69
N ILE A 169 -8.17 -8.82 12.54
CA ILE A 169 -6.77 -8.75 12.96
C ILE A 169 -6.65 -8.24 14.39
#